data_11b1b4c7629acd0b0d5421715c1484a7
#
_entry.id   11b1b4c7629acd0b0d5421715c1484a7
#
_cell.length_a   1.000
_cell.length_b   1.000
_cell.length_c   1.000
_cell.angle_alpha   90.00
_cell.angle_beta   90.00
_cell.angle_gamma   90.00
#
_symmetry.space_group_name_H-M   'P 1'
#
loop_
_entity.id
_entity.type
_entity.pdbx_description
1 polymer ?
#
loop_
_entity_poly.entity_id
_entity_poly.type
_entity_poly.pdbx_seq_one_letter_code
_entity_poly.pdbx_strand_id
1 'polypeptide(L)'
;FPNDGNAPVKFSVNNKVKFDCTVKSGTVGEGKRYTIIKSGWDNGDHKSLGFRISVNRTNEAISNAVLSDSMESPGVTYKAGSFKIYKGTWDYSNGTWQLKNKTDVTSQYTVNATDTTFTINLGNISANDHFAVEYEAVVNYDAVDREVIKNKATIVGDNKKPYDSNSKVNIQIAGGEGVGYAFGIQVHKVDESNEPLKGAKFQVIRQATGQVLGEFE
;
A
#
# COMPACT_ATOMS: atom_id res chain seq x y z
N PHE A 1 -0.22 -4.45 -34.92
CA PHE A 1 -1.57 -4.98 -34.70
C PHE A 1 -2.48 -4.41 -35.80
N PRO A 2 -3.44 -5.20 -36.35
CA PRO A 2 -4.48 -4.70 -37.24
C PRO A 2 -5.28 -3.57 -36.56
N ASN A 3 -5.85 -2.65 -37.31
CA ASN A 3 -6.61 -1.50 -36.78
C ASN A 3 -7.86 -1.89 -35.96
N ASP A 4 -8.32 -3.15 -36.05
CA ASP A 4 -9.43 -3.69 -35.27
C ASP A 4 -9.01 -4.27 -33.91
N GLY A 5 -7.71 -4.22 -33.59
CA GLY A 5 -7.18 -4.71 -32.31
C GLY A 5 -7.16 -6.23 -32.16
N ASN A 6 -7.43 -6.99 -33.21
CA ASN A 6 -7.41 -8.44 -33.21
C ASN A 6 -6.17 -8.95 -33.97
N ALA A 7 -5.42 -9.87 -33.39
CA ALA A 7 -4.30 -10.55 -34.04
C ALA A 7 -4.53 -12.05 -34.01
N PRO A 8 -4.73 -12.72 -35.17
CA PRO A 8 -4.79 -14.18 -35.20
C PRO A 8 -3.41 -14.75 -34.94
N VAL A 9 -3.34 -15.71 -34.02
CA VAL A 9 -2.10 -16.42 -33.67
C VAL A 9 -2.31 -17.90 -33.92
N LYS A 10 -1.45 -18.49 -34.77
CA LYS A 10 -1.47 -19.90 -35.07
C LYS A 10 -0.24 -20.60 -34.53
N PHE A 11 -0.45 -21.59 -33.71
CA PHE A 11 0.62 -22.46 -33.24
C PHE A 11 0.66 -23.72 -34.10
N SER A 12 1.79 -23.96 -34.73
CA SER A 12 1.96 -25.15 -35.56
C SER A 12 3.18 -25.97 -35.12
N VAL A 13 3.05 -27.31 -35.23
CA VAL A 13 4.15 -28.22 -35.06
C VAL A 13 4.18 -29.11 -36.30
N ASN A 14 5.33 -29.20 -36.96
CA ASN A 14 5.52 -29.95 -38.22
C ASN A 14 4.51 -29.56 -39.30
N ASN A 15 4.32 -28.23 -39.49
CA ASN A 15 3.40 -27.61 -40.44
C ASN A 15 1.91 -27.99 -40.25
N LYS A 16 1.56 -28.61 -39.12
CA LYS A 16 0.16 -28.85 -38.74
C LYS A 16 -0.24 -27.85 -37.65
N VAL A 17 -1.30 -27.08 -37.89
CA VAL A 17 -1.88 -26.18 -36.90
C VAL A 17 -2.39 -27.02 -35.73
N LYS A 18 -1.84 -26.80 -34.55
CA LYS A 18 -2.25 -27.48 -33.32
C LYS A 18 -3.21 -26.62 -32.50
N PHE A 19 -3.13 -25.31 -32.60
CA PHE A 19 -3.94 -24.41 -31.86
C PHE A 19 -4.10 -23.09 -32.69
N ASP A 20 -5.32 -22.62 -32.76
CA ASP A 20 -5.67 -21.38 -33.43
C ASP A 20 -6.43 -20.49 -32.44
N CYS A 21 -5.92 -19.28 -32.17
CA CYS A 21 -6.58 -18.35 -31.30
C CYS A 21 -6.47 -16.93 -31.84
N THR A 22 -7.41 -16.10 -31.46
CA THR A 22 -7.36 -14.67 -31.70
C THR A 22 -6.92 -13.95 -30.42
N VAL A 23 -5.75 -13.35 -30.47
CA VAL A 23 -5.33 -12.41 -29.43
C VAL A 23 -6.05 -11.10 -29.68
N LYS A 24 -6.99 -10.77 -28.84
CA LYS A 24 -7.54 -9.41 -28.82
C LYS A 24 -6.48 -8.50 -28.17
N SER A 25 -6.07 -7.44 -28.86
CA SER A 25 -5.42 -6.35 -28.14
C SER A 25 -6.44 -5.91 -27.12
N GLY A 26 -6.14 -6.06 -25.84
CA GLY A 26 -6.88 -5.31 -24.86
C GLY A 26 -6.80 -3.86 -25.32
N THR A 27 -7.93 -3.16 -25.46
CA THR A 27 -7.93 -1.71 -25.44
C THR A 27 -6.87 -1.36 -24.39
N VAL A 28 -5.91 -0.50 -24.77
CA VAL A 28 -5.00 0.12 -23.77
C VAL A 28 -5.97 0.73 -22.79
N GLY A 29 -6.27 -0.04 -21.73
CA GLY A 29 -7.48 0.15 -20.99
C GLY A 29 -7.41 1.54 -20.39
N GLU A 30 -8.48 2.29 -20.50
CA GLU A 30 -8.65 3.42 -19.60
C GLU A 30 -8.36 2.88 -18.22
N GLY A 31 -7.29 3.36 -17.57
CA GLY A 31 -6.87 2.85 -16.30
C GLY A 31 -8.04 2.88 -15.33
N LYS A 32 -8.21 1.82 -14.58
CA LYS A 32 -9.35 1.68 -13.67
C LYS A 32 -9.46 2.92 -12.77
N ARG A 33 -10.65 3.52 -12.74
CA ARG A 33 -10.92 4.75 -11.99
C ARG A 33 -11.44 4.41 -10.60
N TYR A 34 -10.93 5.11 -9.59
CA TYR A 34 -11.33 4.94 -8.19
C TYR A 34 -11.56 6.33 -7.56
N THR A 35 -12.50 6.43 -6.64
CA THR A 35 -12.73 7.65 -5.85
C THR A 35 -11.49 8.02 -5.06
N ILE A 36 -10.89 7.04 -4.37
CA ILE A 36 -9.52 7.11 -3.87
C ILE A 36 -8.79 5.82 -4.20
N ILE A 37 -7.48 5.92 -4.36
CA ILE A 37 -6.59 4.77 -4.37
C ILE A 37 -5.33 5.09 -3.60
N LYS A 38 -4.96 4.18 -2.72
CA LYS A 38 -3.79 4.27 -1.87
C LYS A 38 -2.69 3.36 -2.39
N SER A 39 -1.48 3.87 -2.40
CA SER A 39 -0.27 3.13 -2.67
C SER A 39 0.78 3.43 -1.60
N GLY A 40 1.67 2.48 -1.36
CA GLY A 40 2.79 2.63 -0.45
C GLY A 40 4.01 1.88 -0.97
N TRP A 41 5.18 2.32 -0.56
CA TRP A 41 6.47 1.74 -0.94
C TRP A 41 7.51 1.91 0.17
N ASP A 42 8.49 1.04 0.20
CA ASP A 42 9.70 1.17 1.00
C ASP A 42 10.64 2.15 0.29
N ASN A 43 11.19 3.12 1.03
CA ASN A 43 12.18 4.06 0.49
C ASN A 43 13.59 3.43 0.33
N GLY A 44 13.74 2.14 0.65
CA GLY A 44 14.95 1.35 0.44
C GLY A 44 15.85 1.23 1.67
N ASP A 45 15.47 1.88 2.78
CA ASP A 45 16.18 1.80 4.07
C ASP A 45 15.45 0.90 5.09
N HIS A 46 14.29 0.34 4.73
CA HIS A 46 13.41 -0.50 5.56
C HIS A 46 12.95 0.18 6.87
N LYS A 47 13.19 1.48 6.98
CA LYS A 47 12.84 2.32 8.13
C LYS A 47 11.89 3.45 7.74
N SER A 48 11.99 3.96 6.50
CA SER A 48 11.09 4.98 6.00
C SER A 48 10.23 4.45 4.85
N LEU A 49 8.94 4.71 4.94
CA LEU A 49 7.94 4.30 3.97
C LEU A 49 7.31 5.53 3.34
N GLY A 50 7.13 5.49 2.02
CA GLY A 50 6.37 6.51 1.30
C GLY A 50 4.94 6.05 1.07
N PHE A 51 3.99 6.98 1.13
CA PHE A 51 2.59 6.73 0.81
C PHE A 51 2.01 7.82 -0.08
N ARG A 52 1.08 7.42 -0.93
CA ARG A 52 0.27 8.34 -1.75
C ARG A 52 -1.18 7.91 -1.74
N ILE A 53 -2.08 8.87 -1.52
CA ILE A 53 -3.51 8.73 -1.76
C ILE A 53 -3.87 9.59 -2.96
N SER A 54 -4.28 8.95 -4.05
CA SER A 54 -4.85 9.62 -5.21
C SER A 54 -6.33 9.82 -4.97
N VAL A 55 -6.84 11.04 -5.16
CA VAL A 55 -8.24 11.39 -4.90
C VAL A 55 -8.93 11.80 -6.18
N ASN A 56 -10.14 11.30 -6.35
CA ASN A 56 -11.11 11.67 -7.39
C ASN A 56 -10.68 11.34 -8.83
N ARG A 57 -10.16 10.13 -9.09
CA ARG A 57 -9.97 9.66 -10.47
C ARG A 57 -11.30 9.35 -11.17
N THR A 58 -12.41 9.31 -10.43
CA THR A 58 -13.77 9.03 -10.95
C THR A 58 -14.46 10.27 -11.51
N ASN A 59 -13.89 11.46 -11.33
CA ASN A 59 -14.48 12.74 -11.73
C ASN A 59 -15.87 12.95 -11.10
N GLU A 60 -15.99 12.68 -9.81
CA GLU A 60 -17.20 12.86 -9.03
C GLU A 60 -17.17 14.18 -8.25
N ALA A 61 -18.34 14.83 -8.10
CA ALA A 61 -18.49 15.90 -7.14
C ALA A 61 -18.77 15.30 -5.75
N ILE A 62 -18.02 15.72 -4.73
CA ILE A 62 -18.17 15.27 -3.35
C ILE A 62 -18.33 16.48 -2.44
N SER A 63 -19.48 16.59 -1.78
CA SER A 63 -19.77 17.69 -0.85
C SER A 63 -19.16 17.40 0.51
N ASN A 64 -18.52 18.40 1.11
CA ASN A 64 -17.87 18.29 2.43
C ASN A 64 -16.99 17.05 2.56
N ALA A 65 -16.11 16.86 1.57
CA ALA A 65 -15.23 15.68 1.52
C ALA A 65 -14.21 15.70 2.68
N VAL A 66 -14.18 14.62 3.44
CA VAL A 66 -13.18 14.38 4.49
C VAL A 66 -12.41 13.12 4.13
N LEU A 67 -11.09 13.28 4.00
CA LEU A 67 -10.15 12.19 3.84
C LEU A 67 -9.56 11.83 5.19
N SER A 68 -9.59 10.57 5.55
CA SER A 68 -8.95 10.02 6.74
C SER A 68 -8.02 8.86 6.40
N ASP A 69 -7.06 8.61 7.26
CA ASP A 69 -6.08 7.54 7.10
C ASP A 69 -5.74 6.91 8.45
N SER A 70 -5.48 5.62 8.46
CA SER A 70 -5.13 4.87 9.67
C SER A 70 -4.01 3.87 9.36
N MET A 71 -2.91 4.00 10.07
CA MET A 71 -1.83 3.03 10.09
C MET A 71 -2.26 1.82 10.91
N GLU A 72 -2.48 0.68 10.24
CA GLU A 72 -2.98 -0.53 10.88
C GLU A 72 -1.87 -1.40 11.47
N SER A 73 -0.61 -1.17 11.06
CA SER A 73 0.54 -1.91 11.55
C SER A 73 1.10 -1.25 12.81
N PRO A 74 1.19 -1.98 13.94
CA PRO A 74 1.75 -1.43 15.17
C PRO A 74 3.24 -1.09 15.02
N GLY A 75 3.69 -0.06 15.73
CA GLY A 75 5.09 0.40 15.71
C GLY A 75 5.48 1.15 14.43
N VAL A 76 4.52 1.51 13.59
CA VAL A 76 4.72 2.39 12.44
C VAL A 76 3.98 3.70 12.67
N THR A 77 4.67 4.83 12.54
CA THR A 77 4.11 6.15 12.81
C THR A 77 4.30 7.10 11.64
N TYR A 78 3.40 8.07 11.47
CA TYR A 78 3.58 9.10 10.46
C TYR A 78 4.76 10.01 10.82
N LYS A 79 5.53 10.37 9.80
CA LYS A 79 6.63 11.32 9.94
C LYS A 79 6.08 12.74 9.95
N ALA A 80 6.25 13.44 11.04
CA ALA A 80 5.82 14.83 11.18
C ALA A 80 6.44 15.71 10.08
N GLY A 81 5.65 16.65 9.53
CA GLY A 81 6.09 17.57 8.48
C GLY A 81 6.29 16.96 7.09
N SER A 82 6.01 15.66 6.90
CA SER A 82 6.17 15.01 5.59
C SER A 82 4.97 15.19 4.66
N PHE A 83 3.83 15.63 5.18
CA PHE A 83 2.59 15.73 4.41
C PHE A 83 2.69 16.77 3.30
N LYS A 84 2.31 16.37 2.10
CA LYS A 84 2.18 17.20 0.91
C LYS A 84 0.85 16.95 0.23
N ILE A 85 0.14 18.03 -0.10
CA ILE A 85 -1.13 17.98 -0.81
C ILE A 85 -0.95 18.68 -2.14
N TYR A 86 -1.20 17.95 -3.20
CA TYR A 86 -1.09 18.46 -4.55
C TYR A 86 -2.43 18.45 -5.24
N LYS A 87 -2.70 19.50 -6.01
CA LYS A 87 -3.84 19.60 -6.93
C LYS A 87 -3.34 19.53 -8.37
N GLY A 88 -4.11 18.92 -9.27
CA GLY A 88 -3.74 18.78 -10.68
C GLY A 88 -4.84 18.10 -11.48
N THR A 89 -4.47 17.37 -12.53
CA THR A 89 -5.40 16.60 -13.35
C THR A 89 -4.89 15.17 -13.50
N TRP A 90 -5.74 14.18 -13.14
CA TRP A 90 -5.37 12.78 -13.33
C TRP A 90 -5.40 12.43 -14.81
N ASP A 91 -4.28 11.93 -15.30
CA ASP A 91 -4.08 11.43 -16.66
C ASP A 91 -3.57 9.99 -16.62
N TYR A 92 -4.14 9.12 -17.47
CA TYR A 92 -3.68 7.75 -17.64
C TYR A 92 -2.91 7.62 -18.93
N SER A 93 -1.61 7.55 -18.84
CA SER A 93 -0.71 7.43 -19.98
C SER A 93 0.39 6.41 -19.71
N ASN A 94 0.80 5.68 -20.75
CA ASN A 94 1.83 4.64 -20.65
C ASN A 94 1.58 3.60 -19.55
N GLY A 95 0.31 3.20 -19.37
CA GLY A 95 -0.05 2.18 -18.38
C GLY A 95 -0.08 2.66 -16.93
N THR A 96 0.12 3.95 -16.67
CA THR A 96 0.17 4.51 -15.30
C THR A 96 -0.67 5.77 -15.16
N TRP A 97 -1.18 5.99 -13.94
CA TRP A 97 -1.85 7.22 -13.56
C TRP A 97 -0.84 8.26 -13.06
N GLN A 98 -0.88 9.45 -13.63
CA GLN A 98 -0.05 10.58 -13.26
C GLN A 98 -0.91 11.80 -12.97
N LEU A 99 -0.56 12.57 -11.93
CA LEU A 99 -1.15 13.88 -11.68
C LEU A 99 -0.39 14.92 -12.51
N LYS A 100 -0.99 15.37 -13.61
CA LYS A 100 -0.45 16.42 -14.47
C LYS A 100 -0.76 17.81 -13.91
N ASN A 101 0.00 18.82 -14.32
CA ASN A 101 -0.15 20.20 -13.87
C ASN A 101 -0.18 20.31 -12.33
N LYS A 102 0.70 19.53 -11.69
CA LYS A 102 0.78 19.38 -10.25
C LYS A 102 1.20 20.70 -9.57
N THR A 103 0.36 21.20 -8.68
CA THR A 103 0.61 22.38 -7.84
C THR A 103 0.56 22.00 -6.38
N ASP A 104 1.54 22.40 -5.57
CA ASP A 104 1.55 22.23 -4.12
C ASP A 104 0.52 23.19 -3.49
N VAL A 105 -0.48 22.63 -2.86
CA VAL A 105 -1.55 23.34 -2.15
C VAL A 105 -1.57 23.01 -0.66
N THR A 106 -0.50 22.42 -0.14
CA THR A 106 -0.42 21.96 1.26
C THR A 106 -0.82 23.02 2.26
N SER A 107 -0.39 24.27 2.06
CA SER A 107 -0.70 25.38 2.95
C SER A 107 -2.18 25.79 3.01
N GLN A 108 -3.00 25.32 2.07
CA GLN A 108 -4.44 25.61 2.03
C GLN A 108 -5.25 24.64 2.88
N TYR A 109 -4.63 23.58 3.39
CA TYR A 109 -5.31 22.51 4.14
C TYR A 109 -4.64 22.29 5.48
N THR A 110 -5.46 21.91 6.46
CA THR A 110 -4.97 21.48 7.77
C THR A 110 -4.95 19.96 7.81
N VAL A 111 -3.80 19.38 8.11
CA VAL A 111 -3.66 17.94 8.39
C VAL A 111 -3.70 17.74 9.90
N ASN A 112 -4.80 17.19 10.40
CA ASN A 112 -4.93 16.81 11.81
C ASN A 112 -4.39 15.40 11.97
N ALA A 113 -3.15 15.27 12.42
CA ALA A 113 -2.46 13.99 12.54
C ALA A 113 -2.11 13.66 13.99
N THR A 114 -2.24 12.37 14.31
CA THR A 114 -1.61 11.68 15.44
C THR A 114 -0.46 10.82 14.90
N ASP A 115 0.13 9.99 15.75
CA ASP A 115 1.18 9.06 15.31
C ASP A 115 0.68 8.04 14.27
N THR A 116 -0.59 7.65 14.34
CA THR A 116 -1.14 6.54 13.52
C THR A 116 -2.40 6.86 12.75
N THR A 117 -2.98 8.04 12.93
CA THR A 117 -4.17 8.48 12.19
C THR A 117 -4.00 9.91 11.70
N PHE A 118 -4.64 10.25 10.58
CA PHE A 118 -4.82 11.65 10.21
C PHE A 118 -6.15 11.89 9.52
N THR A 119 -6.59 13.14 9.53
CA THR A 119 -7.75 13.62 8.78
C THR A 119 -7.42 14.92 8.06
N ILE A 120 -8.00 15.09 6.87
CA ILE A 120 -7.93 16.31 6.07
C ILE A 120 -9.34 16.64 5.60
N ASN A 121 -9.82 17.83 5.95
CA ASN A 121 -11.05 18.35 5.36
C ASN A 121 -10.72 18.96 4.00
N LEU A 122 -11.11 18.28 2.92
CA LEU A 122 -10.91 18.75 1.55
C LEU A 122 -12.02 19.70 1.08
N GLY A 123 -13.11 19.82 1.85
CA GLY A 123 -14.26 20.66 1.51
C GLY A 123 -15.05 20.11 0.33
N ASN A 124 -15.62 21.01 -0.46
CA ASN A 124 -16.36 20.64 -1.65
C ASN A 124 -15.40 20.33 -2.81
N ILE A 125 -15.42 19.10 -3.27
CA ILE A 125 -14.65 18.62 -4.43
C ILE A 125 -15.59 18.64 -5.63
N SER A 126 -15.23 19.38 -6.69
CA SER A 126 -15.91 19.30 -7.97
C SER A 126 -15.43 18.10 -8.80
N ALA A 127 -16.14 17.77 -9.86
CA ALA A 127 -15.72 16.69 -10.78
C ALA A 127 -14.32 16.89 -11.38
N ASN A 128 -13.84 18.14 -11.45
CA ASN A 128 -12.54 18.49 -12.00
C ASN A 128 -11.45 18.71 -10.94
N ASP A 129 -11.79 18.57 -9.65
CA ASP A 129 -10.82 18.70 -8.57
C ASP A 129 -10.17 17.36 -8.27
N HIS A 130 -8.90 17.26 -8.57
CA HIS A 130 -8.10 16.06 -8.38
C HIS A 130 -6.95 16.33 -7.44
N PHE A 131 -6.70 15.40 -6.50
CA PHE A 131 -5.63 15.58 -5.52
C PHE A 131 -4.73 14.35 -5.43
N ALA A 132 -3.48 14.59 -5.03
CA ALA A 132 -2.60 13.59 -4.47
C ALA A 132 -2.17 14.05 -3.07
N VAL A 133 -2.37 13.21 -2.07
CA VAL A 133 -1.83 13.40 -0.71
C VAL A 133 -0.66 12.46 -0.56
N GLU A 134 0.53 13.01 -0.35
CA GLU A 134 1.79 12.28 -0.21
C GLU A 134 2.33 12.50 1.21
N TYR A 135 2.89 11.47 1.82
CA TYR A 135 3.46 11.53 3.16
C TYR A 135 4.39 10.34 3.41
N GLU A 136 5.17 10.45 4.47
CA GLU A 136 6.07 9.41 4.91
C GLU A 136 5.64 8.84 6.27
N ALA A 137 6.04 7.60 6.52
CA ALA A 137 5.93 6.95 7.82
C ALA A 137 7.27 6.33 8.22
N VAL A 138 7.46 6.14 9.52
CA VAL A 138 8.67 5.56 10.11
C VAL A 138 8.33 4.23 10.75
N VAL A 139 9.13 3.22 10.47
CA VAL A 139 9.11 1.91 11.14
C VAL A 139 10.00 2.01 12.37
N ASN A 140 9.42 2.02 13.56
CA ASN A 140 10.11 2.26 14.83
C ASN A 140 10.73 1.00 15.45
N TYR A 141 10.98 -0.02 14.62
CA TYR A 141 11.58 -1.28 15.02
C TYR A 141 12.41 -1.86 13.87
N ASP A 142 13.14 -2.94 14.13
CA ASP A 142 13.82 -3.69 13.07
C ASP A 142 12.82 -4.64 12.41
N ALA A 143 12.43 -4.28 11.17
CA ALA A 143 11.53 -5.10 10.38
C ALA A 143 12.22 -6.39 9.95
N VAL A 144 11.44 -7.45 9.80
CA VAL A 144 11.91 -8.72 9.25
C VAL A 144 11.62 -8.81 7.75
N ASP A 145 12.38 -9.66 7.05
CA ASP A 145 12.12 -9.91 5.62
C ASP A 145 10.68 -10.38 5.40
N ARG A 146 10.05 -9.88 4.33
CA ARG A 146 8.65 -10.14 3.95
C ARG A 146 7.60 -9.63 4.94
N GLU A 147 7.98 -8.77 5.86
CA GLU A 147 7.01 -8.12 6.71
C GLU A 147 6.07 -7.23 5.91
N VAL A 148 4.78 -7.25 6.26
CA VAL A 148 3.73 -6.51 5.55
C VAL A 148 3.24 -5.37 6.43
N ILE A 149 3.49 -4.15 6.01
CA ILE A 149 2.94 -2.94 6.63
C ILE A 149 1.62 -2.59 5.97
N LYS A 150 0.56 -2.50 6.76
CA LYS A 150 -0.81 -2.22 6.32
C LYS A 150 -1.22 -0.81 6.70
N ASN A 151 -1.86 -0.12 5.76
CA ASN A 151 -2.37 1.23 5.97
C ASN A 151 -3.66 1.42 5.17
N LYS A 152 -4.65 2.08 5.76
CA LYS A 152 -6.00 2.25 5.21
C LYS A 152 -6.35 3.73 5.09
N ALA A 153 -6.88 4.13 3.94
CA ALA A 153 -7.48 5.44 3.71
C ALA A 153 -8.99 5.32 3.50
N THR A 154 -9.73 6.31 3.93
CA THR A 154 -11.19 6.41 3.75
C THR A 154 -11.55 7.83 3.33
N ILE A 155 -12.42 7.98 2.34
CA ILE A 155 -13.05 9.26 1.99
C ILE A 155 -14.55 9.19 2.25
N VAL A 156 -15.10 10.23 2.83
CA VAL A 156 -16.56 10.42 3.03
C VAL A 156 -16.96 11.80 2.57
N GLY A 157 -18.25 12.00 2.32
CA GLY A 157 -18.85 13.30 2.03
C GLY A 157 -20.36 13.21 2.27
N ASP A 158 -21.05 14.35 2.29
CA ASP A 158 -22.51 14.38 2.53
C ASP A 158 -23.29 13.58 1.50
N ASN A 159 -22.82 13.59 0.26
CA ASN A 159 -23.40 12.84 -0.87
C ASN A 159 -22.63 11.57 -1.23
N LYS A 160 -21.64 11.16 -0.41
CA LYS A 160 -20.76 10.02 -0.67
C LYS A 160 -20.66 9.13 0.55
N LYS A 161 -21.10 7.88 0.43
CA LYS A 161 -20.85 6.86 1.45
C LYS A 161 -19.35 6.63 1.62
N PRO A 162 -18.89 6.18 2.80
CA PRO A 162 -17.50 5.86 3.01
C PRO A 162 -16.93 4.97 1.91
N TYR A 163 -15.82 5.37 1.35
CA TYR A 163 -15.08 4.61 0.35
C TYR A 163 -13.64 4.39 0.82
N ASP A 164 -13.27 3.13 0.94
CA ASP A 164 -12.01 2.71 1.51
C ASP A 164 -11.00 2.31 0.44
N SER A 165 -9.74 2.56 0.72
CA SER A 165 -8.61 2.02 -0.04
C SER A 165 -7.48 1.60 0.89
N ASN A 166 -7.02 0.37 0.72
CA ASN A 166 -5.94 -0.20 1.53
C ASN A 166 -4.64 -0.24 0.72
N SER A 167 -3.52 -0.07 1.40
CA SER A 167 -2.19 -0.38 0.86
C SER A 167 -1.47 -1.38 1.74
N LYS A 168 -0.60 -2.16 1.09
CA LYS A 168 0.35 -3.06 1.74
C LYS A 168 1.73 -2.73 1.23
N VAL A 169 2.66 -2.45 2.12
CA VAL A 169 4.08 -2.34 1.79
C VAL A 169 4.75 -3.61 2.27
N ASN A 170 5.36 -4.34 1.34
CA ASN A 170 6.16 -5.52 1.67
C ASN A 170 7.60 -5.05 1.86
N ILE A 171 8.14 -5.25 3.04
CA ILE A 171 9.55 -5.00 3.32
C ILE A 171 10.34 -6.20 2.78
N GLN A 172 11.21 -5.94 1.82
CA GLN A 172 12.10 -6.94 1.25
C GLN A 172 13.53 -6.59 1.65
N ILE A 173 14.05 -7.33 2.61
CA ILE A 173 15.46 -7.25 2.98
C ILE A 173 16.19 -8.11 1.97
N ALA A 174 16.80 -7.48 0.95
CA ALA A 174 17.59 -8.18 -0.04
C ALA A 174 18.72 -8.91 0.69
N GLY A 175 18.62 -10.24 0.75
CA GLY A 175 19.78 -11.08 1.04
C GLY A 175 20.74 -10.93 -0.15
N GLY A 176 21.72 -10.05 -0.03
CA GLY A 176 22.92 -10.21 -0.82
C GLY A 176 23.46 -11.62 -0.55
N GLU A 177 24.32 -12.17 -1.42
CA GLU A 177 25.04 -13.42 -1.18
C GLU A 177 25.67 -13.39 0.23
N GLY A 178 24.85 -13.59 1.21
CA GLY A 178 25.14 -13.48 2.60
C GLY A 178 24.85 -14.81 3.21
N VAL A 179 25.79 -15.31 3.88
CA VAL A 179 25.64 -16.29 4.93
C VAL A 179 24.32 -15.98 5.64
N GLY A 180 23.28 -16.73 5.33
CA GLY A 180 22.02 -16.64 6.03
C GLY A 180 22.28 -17.06 7.48
N TYR A 181 22.43 -16.10 8.37
CA TYR A 181 22.41 -16.38 9.79
C TYR A 181 20.98 -16.75 10.15
N ALA A 182 20.68 -18.04 10.12
CA ALA A 182 19.51 -18.56 10.76
C ALA A 182 19.75 -18.47 12.28
N PHE A 183 19.27 -17.41 12.92
CA PHE A 183 19.23 -17.34 14.38
C PHE A 183 18.09 -18.24 14.86
N GLY A 184 18.44 -19.35 15.49
CA GLY A 184 17.50 -20.19 16.20
C GLY A 184 17.48 -19.80 17.68
N ILE A 185 16.32 -19.58 18.23
CA ILE A 185 16.14 -19.51 19.69
C ILE A 185 15.67 -20.89 20.13
N GLN A 186 16.46 -21.55 20.98
CA GLN A 186 16.07 -22.80 21.60
C GLN A 186 15.69 -22.52 23.05
N VAL A 187 14.45 -22.83 23.40
CA VAL A 187 13.92 -22.64 24.76
C VAL A 187 13.67 -24.01 25.36
N HIS A 188 14.29 -24.31 26.50
CA HIS A 188 14.05 -25.51 27.28
C HIS A 188 13.32 -25.10 28.55
N LYS A 189 12.08 -25.55 28.70
CA LYS A 189 11.36 -25.41 29.94
C LYS A 189 11.50 -26.70 30.78
N VAL A 190 12.01 -26.55 31.99
CA VAL A 190 12.25 -27.67 32.91
C VAL A 190 11.55 -27.39 34.23
N ASP A 191 11.31 -28.43 35.02
CA ASP A 191 10.84 -28.36 36.40
C ASP A 191 11.98 -28.05 37.38
N GLU A 192 11.68 -28.05 38.67
CA GLU A 192 12.65 -27.81 39.76
C GLU A 192 13.75 -28.88 39.82
N SER A 193 13.52 -30.06 39.25
CA SER A 193 14.47 -31.18 39.14
C SER A 193 15.27 -31.17 37.82
N ASN A 194 15.10 -30.12 37.02
CA ASN A 194 15.71 -29.96 35.70
C ASN A 194 15.21 -30.96 34.63
N GLU A 195 14.02 -31.54 34.83
CA GLU A 195 13.38 -32.43 33.88
C GLU A 195 12.50 -31.64 32.89
N PRO A 196 12.48 -32.03 31.59
CA PRO A 196 11.70 -31.30 30.55
C PRO A 196 10.19 -31.34 30.83
N LEU A 197 9.56 -30.16 30.85
CA LEU A 197 8.10 -30.04 30.98
C LEU A 197 7.44 -30.16 29.60
N LYS A 198 6.59 -31.17 29.43
CA LYS A 198 5.80 -31.41 28.24
C LYS A 198 4.60 -30.46 28.15
N GLY A 199 4.22 -30.05 26.93
CA GLY A 199 3.02 -29.23 26.68
C GLY A 199 3.17 -27.78 27.11
N ALA A 200 4.38 -27.28 27.28
CA ALA A 200 4.63 -25.87 27.54
C ALA A 200 4.41 -25.04 26.27
N LYS A 201 3.53 -24.04 26.34
CA LYS A 201 3.29 -23.13 25.23
C LYS A 201 4.15 -21.88 25.38
N PHE A 202 4.74 -21.44 24.27
CA PHE A 202 5.59 -20.26 24.20
C PHE A 202 5.05 -19.31 23.14
N GLN A 203 5.16 -18.02 23.42
CA GLN A 203 4.92 -16.97 22.44
C GLN A 203 6.22 -16.19 22.21
N VAL A 204 6.56 -15.99 20.96
CA VAL A 204 7.60 -15.01 20.57
C VAL A 204 6.93 -13.67 20.36
N ILE A 205 7.26 -12.69 21.18
CA ILE A 205 6.66 -11.36 21.18
C ILE A 205 7.73 -10.35 20.77
N ARG A 206 7.43 -9.50 19.79
CA ARG A 206 8.28 -8.35 19.45
C ARG A 206 8.19 -7.33 20.57
N GLN A 207 9.26 -7.10 21.30
CA GLN A 207 9.27 -6.20 22.45
C GLN A 207 8.85 -4.77 22.09
N ALA A 208 9.29 -4.27 20.92
CA ALA A 208 9.00 -2.89 20.48
C ALA A 208 7.50 -2.62 20.23
N THR A 209 6.70 -3.64 19.90
CA THR A 209 5.29 -3.47 19.47
C THR A 209 4.30 -4.29 20.27
N GLY A 210 4.75 -5.23 21.09
CA GLY A 210 3.90 -6.22 21.75
C GLY A 210 3.27 -7.25 20.80
N GLN A 211 3.67 -7.25 19.52
CA GLN A 211 3.12 -8.15 18.51
C GLN A 211 3.59 -9.58 18.73
N VAL A 212 2.65 -10.54 18.76
CA VAL A 212 2.96 -11.96 18.75
C VAL A 212 3.44 -12.35 17.35
N LEU A 213 4.69 -12.80 17.22
CA LEU A 213 5.31 -13.24 15.98
C LEU A 213 5.09 -14.72 15.70
N GLY A 214 4.87 -15.52 16.75
CA GLY A 214 4.58 -16.93 16.63
C GLY A 214 4.26 -17.56 17.99
N GLU A 215 3.57 -18.70 17.93
CA GLU A 215 3.25 -19.55 19.08
C GLU A 215 3.83 -20.94 18.82
N PHE A 216 4.42 -21.55 19.85
CA PHE A 216 5.12 -22.83 19.75
C PHE A 216 4.78 -23.69 20.97
N GLU A 217 4.77 -25.02 20.79
CA GLU A 217 4.56 -26.04 21.83
C GLU A 217 5.75 -26.99 21.88
#